data_3358bd8b09d434674589b97f72509634
#
_entry.id   3358bd8b09d434674589b97f72509634
#
_cell.length_a   1.000
_cell.length_b   1.000
_cell.length_c   1.000
_cell.angle_alpha   90.00
_cell.angle_beta   90.00
_cell.angle_gamma   90.00
#
_symmetry.space_group_name_H-M   'P 1'
#
loop_
_entity.id
_entity.type
_entity.pdbx_description
1 polymer ?
#
loop_
_entity_poly.entity_id
_entity_poly.type
_entity_poly.pdbx_seq_one_letter_code
_entity_poly.pdbx_strand_id
1 'polypeptide(L)'
;MPSTKTQVSRRLTILSTEEIDSLFGMPHFTEGERQIHFELSPVEQATINSARTITASVHLMLQLGYFKAKAQFFVVSLEHVRPDINHILTRYYPGRVMSEVGQLSKPTRLAQQRIILDLLGYRQCNGDEKQALISLAQRSAMLSTQPKFILREVLEHLSNQRLVAPGYIYLQDLVSQAVTDEHKRVTSKLNAALPANLQLSLHTLLHADDKIHLINVLKHEANDFSNKEL
;
A
#
# COMPACT_ATOMS: atom_id res chain seq x y z
N MET A 1 -38.33 9.37 15.31
CA MET A 1 -37.31 9.39 14.27
C MET A 1 -36.13 8.56 14.74
N PRO A 2 -35.82 7.40 14.14
CA PRO A 2 -34.68 6.61 14.58
C PRO A 2 -33.39 7.23 14.02
N SER A 3 -32.47 7.59 14.92
CA SER A 3 -31.10 8.00 14.59
C SER A 3 -30.36 6.88 13.82
N THR A 4 -30.07 7.14 12.59
CA THR A 4 -29.16 6.31 11.79
C THR A 4 -27.76 6.44 12.39
N LYS A 5 -27.36 5.51 13.26
CA LYS A 5 -25.96 5.36 13.66
C LYS A 5 -25.16 5.00 12.41
N THR A 6 -24.41 5.96 11.89
CA THR A 6 -23.38 5.73 10.88
C THR A 6 -22.40 4.73 11.46
N GLN A 7 -22.44 3.49 10.97
CA GLN A 7 -21.49 2.46 11.32
C GLN A 7 -20.13 2.92 10.73
N VAL A 8 -19.28 3.46 11.58
CA VAL A 8 -17.87 3.71 11.22
C VAL A 8 -17.27 2.35 10.92
N SER A 9 -17.11 2.04 9.65
CA SER A 9 -16.42 0.83 9.19
C SER A 9 -15.02 0.85 9.80
N ARG A 10 -14.78 -0.03 10.77
CA ARG A 10 -13.48 -0.16 11.42
C ARG A 10 -12.53 -0.78 10.39
N ARG A 11 -11.64 0.03 9.84
CA ARG A 11 -10.62 -0.43 8.87
C ARG A 11 -9.86 -1.61 9.43
N LEU A 12 -9.65 -2.63 8.61
CA LEU A 12 -8.81 -3.78 9.00
C LEU A 12 -7.37 -3.32 9.20
N THR A 13 -6.75 -3.71 10.30
CA THR A 13 -5.30 -3.58 10.46
C THR A 13 -4.62 -4.67 9.65
N ILE A 14 -3.95 -4.30 8.53
CA ILE A 14 -3.30 -5.25 7.62
C ILE A 14 -1.82 -5.37 7.93
N LEU A 15 -1.16 -4.24 8.14
CA LEU A 15 0.27 -4.12 8.39
C LEU A 15 0.52 -3.48 9.74
N SER A 16 1.65 -3.79 10.38
CA SER A 16 2.15 -3.06 11.55
C SER A 16 2.64 -1.67 11.15
N THR A 17 2.87 -0.80 12.13
CA THR A 17 3.41 0.55 11.87
C THR A 17 4.77 0.47 11.20
N GLU A 18 5.62 -0.46 11.62
CA GLU A 18 6.96 -0.68 11.07
C GLU A 18 6.89 -1.19 9.62
N GLU A 19 5.95 -2.11 9.32
CA GLU A 19 5.71 -2.59 7.96
C GLU A 19 5.21 -1.46 7.04
N ILE A 20 4.31 -0.59 7.55
CA ILE A 20 3.80 0.57 6.82
C ILE A 20 4.95 1.54 6.50
N ASP A 21 5.77 1.88 7.48
CA ASP A 21 6.91 2.77 7.29
C ASP A 21 7.93 2.16 6.31
N SER A 22 8.22 0.87 6.48
CA SER A 22 9.13 0.16 5.59
C SER A 22 8.66 0.14 4.13
N LEU A 23 7.36 -0.04 3.85
CA LEU A 23 6.83 -0.16 2.49
C LEU A 23 6.43 1.19 1.87
N PHE A 24 5.87 2.09 2.67
CA PHE A 24 5.21 3.32 2.21
C PHE A 24 5.85 4.60 2.80
N GLY A 25 6.72 4.48 3.79
CA GLY A 25 7.44 5.59 4.38
C GLY A 25 8.51 6.15 3.44
N MET A 26 8.84 7.43 3.62
CA MET A 26 9.94 8.06 2.90
C MET A 26 11.26 7.37 3.26
N PRO A 27 12.11 7.01 2.28
CA PRO A 27 13.38 6.37 2.57
C PRO A 27 14.31 7.24 3.41
N HIS A 28 14.98 6.63 4.37
CA HIS A 28 16.09 7.21 5.12
C HIS A 28 17.38 6.48 4.72
N PHE A 29 18.05 7.00 3.69
CA PHE A 29 19.19 6.33 3.10
C PHE A 29 20.44 6.37 3.98
N THR A 30 21.09 5.24 4.10
CA THR A 30 22.51 5.13 4.51
C THR A 30 23.42 5.70 3.40
N GLU A 31 24.70 5.89 3.68
CA GLU A 31 25.65 6.39 2.67
C GLU A 31 25.76 5.45 1.46
N GLY A 32 25.77 4.14 1.69
CA GLY A 32 25.78 3.16 0.61
C GLY A 32 24.52 3.20 -0.27
N GLU A 33 23.35 3.35 0.35
CA GLU A 33 22.07 3.48 -0.37
C GLU A 33 21.99 4.79 -1.17
N ARG A 34 22.55 5.91 -0.64
CA ARG A 34 22.67 7.16 -1.42
C ARG A 34 23.47 6.96 -2.69
N GLN A 35 24.60 6.23 -2.61
CA GLN A 35 25.42 5.94 -3.78
C GLN A 35 24.64 5.16 -4.84
N ILE A 36 23.80 4.20 -4.43
CA ILE A 36 23.01 3.37 -5.34
C ILE A 36 21.83 4.16 -5.92
N HIS A 37 21.02 4.79 -5.06
CA HIS A 37 19.76 5.39 -5.49
C HIS A 37 19.92 6.74 -6.18
N PHE A 38 20.99 7.49 -5.89
CA PHE A 38 21.30 8.74 -6.56
C PHE A 38 22.33 8.57 -7.69
N GLU A 39 22.73 7.34 -8.01
CA GLU A 39 23.51 7.09 -9.23
C GLU A 39 22.63 7.31 -10.46
N LEU A 40 23.20 8.01 -11.45
CA LEU A 40 22.49 8.43 -12.65
C LEU A 40 23.03 7.70 -13.88
N SER A 41 22.12 7.13 -14.64
CA SER A 41 22.41 6.70 -16.01
C SER A 41 22.66 7.91 -16.92
N PRO A 42 23.28 7.73 -18.10
CA PRO A 42 23.50 8.84 -19.04
C PRO A 42 22.21 9.57 -19.45
N VAL A 43 21.11 8.86 -19.59
CA VAL A 43 19.81 9.43 -19.95
C VAL A 43 19.23 10.27 -18.81
N GLU A 44 19.33 9.75 -17.58
CA GLU A 44 18.91 10.49 -16.39
C GLU A 44 19.74 11.75 -16.19
N GLN A 45 21.06 11.66 -16.38
CA GLN A 45 21.96 12.81 -16.29
C GLN A 45 21.62 13.88 -17.33
N ALA A 46 21.35 13.50 -18.57
CA ALA A 46 20.93 14.42 -19.62
C ALA A 46 19.61 15.13 -19.24
N THR A 47 18.66 14.36 -18.70
CA THR A 47 17.35 14.90 -18.23
C THR A 47 17.54 15.90 -17.10
N ILE A 48 18.38 15.58 -16.10
CA ILE A 48 18.64 16.47 -14.96
C ILE A 48 19.36 17.74 -15.42
N ASN A 49 20.31 17.63 -16.36
CA ASN A 49 21.07 18.78 -16.89
C ASN A 49 20.16 19.74 -17.69
N SER A 50 18.98 19.31 -18.15
CA SER A 50 18.00 20.18 -18.81
C SER A 50 17.26 21.12 -17.83
N ALA A 51 17.36 20.89 -16.52
CA ALA A 51 16.73 21.74 -15.52
C ALA A 51 17.43 23.13 -15.43
N ARG A 52 16.60 24.18 -15.35
CA ARG A 52 17.11 25.57 -15.46
C ARG A 52 17.82 26.11 -14.21
N THR A 53 17.59 25.50 -13.05
CA THR A 53 18.10 25.96 -11.77
C THR A 53 18.64 24.81 -10.94
N ILE A 54 19.63 25.10 -10.08
CA ILE A 54 20.18 24.12 -9.15
C ILE A 54 19.09 23.51 -8.25
N THR A 55 18.17 24.35 -7.76
CA THR A 55 17.00 23.88 -7.00
C THR A 55 16.20 22.84 -7.76
N ALA A 56 15.87 23.11 -9.03
CA ALA A 56 15.09 22.20 -9.85
C ALA A 56 15.84 20.88 -10.10
N SER A 57 17.15 20.94 -10.38
CA SER A 57 18.00 19.76 -10.59
C SER A 57 18.07 18.88 -9.34
N VAL A 58 18.37 19.47 -8.18
CA VAL A 58 18.48 18.75 -6.91
C VAL A 58 17.13 18.09 -6.54
N HIS A 59 16.03 18.81 -6.67
CA HIS A 59 14.71 18.23 -6.39
C HIS A 59 14.34 17.12 -7.36
N LEU A 60 14.71 17.22 -8.64
CA LEU A 60 14.48 16.16 -9.62
C LEU A 60 15.27 14.92 -9.25
N MET A 61 16.54 15.07 -8.81
CA MET A 61 17.37 13.96 -8.34
C MET A 61 16.82 13.33 -7.07
N LEU A 62 16.36 14.11 -6.09
CA LEU A 62 15.73 13.59 -4.86
C LEU A 62 14.49 12.75 -5.20
N GLN A 63 13.58 13.31 -6.02
CA GLN A 63 12.37 12.60 -6.43
C GLN A 63 12.69 11.32 -7.22
N LEU A 64 13.69 11.37 -8.11
CA LEU A 64 14.14 10.22 -8.88
C LEU A 64 14.72 9.12 -7.98
N GLY A 65 15.60 9.47 -7.05
CA GLY A 65 16.22 8.52 -6.12
C GLY A 65 15.20 7.84 -5.20
N TYR A 66 14.28 8.62 -4.63
CA TYR A 66 13.20 8.05 -3.81
C TYR A 66 12.23 7.20 -4.63
N PHE A 67 11.95 7.61 -5.87
CA PHE A 67 11.10 6.82 -6.75
C PHE A 67 11.75 5.49 -7.16
N LYS A 68 13.06 5.46 -7.44
CA LYS A 68 13.82 4.22 -7.67
C LYS A 68 13.73 3.27 -6.47
N ALA A 69 13.72 3.80 -5.25
CA ALA A 69 13.66 2.99 -4.04
C ALA A 69 12.26 2.45 -3.72
N LYS A 70 11.21 3.23 -3.98
CA LYS A 70 9.86 2.93 -3.46
C LYS A 70 8.75 2.92 -4.52
N ALA A 71 9.02 3.28 -5.77
CA ALA A 71 8.01 3.50 -6.82
C ALA A 71 6.86 4.42 -6.38
N GLN A 72 7.17 5.39 -5.50
CA GLN A 72 6.24 6.37 -4.93
C GLN A 72 6.86 7.76 -4.91
N PHE A 73 6.02 8.79 -4.88
CA PHE A 73 6.45 10.18 -4.73
C PHE A 73 6.17 10.69 -3.33
N PHE A 74 7.14 11.39 -2.78
CA PHE A 74 7.08 11.97 -1.43
C PHE A 74 7.06 13.50 -1.48
N VAL A 75 6.41 14.09 -0.50
CA VAL A 75 6.54 15.53 -0.23
C VAL A 75 7.69 15.72 0.75
N VAL A 76 8.80 16.24 0.25
CA VAL A 76 10.03 16.36 1.04
C VAL A 76 10.10 17.70 1.77
N SER A 77 10.56 17.68 3.01
CA SER A 77 11.07 18.84 3.74
C SER A 77 12.58 18.90 3.55
N LEU A 78 13.11 20.06 3.13
CA LEU A 78 14.55 20.23 2.90
C LEU A 78 15.40 19.91 4.13
N GLU A 79 14.86 20.14 5.31
CA GLU A 79 15.56 19.84 6.57
C GLU A 79 15.73 18.33 6.76
N HIS A 80 14.67 17.55 6.53
CA HIS A 80 14.72 16.10 6.70
C HIS A 80 15.60 15.40 5.65
N VAL A 81 15.69 15.96 4.44
CA VAL A 81 16.50 15.38 3.34
C VAL A 81 17.87 16.04 3.19
N ARG A 82 18.31 16.84 4.18
CA ARG A 82 19.61 17.52 4.16
C ARG A 82 20.81 16.61 3.84
N PRO A 83 20.92 15.40 4.44
CA PRO A 83 22.03 14.48 4.11
C PRO A 83 22.02 14.08 2.62
N ASP A 84 20.86 13.83 2.04
CA ASP A 84 20.69 13.44 0.64
C ASP A 84 21.02 14.61 -0.29
N ILE A 85 20.60 15.82 0.04
CA ILE A 85 20.98 17.04 -0.72
C ILE A 85 22.49 17.25 -0.67
N ASN A 86 23.13 17.11 0.48
CA ASN A 86 24.57 17.24 0.61
C ASN A 86 25.32 16.21 -0.24
N HIS A 87 24.87 14.97 -0.24
CA HIS A 87 25.42 13.91 -1.10
C HIS A 87 25.32 14.31 -2.58
N ILE A 88 24.14 14.75 -3.04
CA ILE A 88 23.90 15.18 -4.42
C ILE A 88 24.79 16.37 -4.79
N LEU A 89 24.87 17.39 -3.93
CA LEU A 89 25.68 18.57 -4.17
C LEU A 89 27.18 18.21 -4.27
N THR A 90 27.67 17.42 -3.33
CA THR A 90 29.09 17.00 -3.33
C THR A 90 29.46 16.21 -4.57
N ARG A 91 28.60 15.32 -5.03
CA ARG A 91 28.90 14.43 -6.17
C ARG A 91 28.70 15.09 -7.54
N TYR A 92 27.64 15.89 -7.68
CA TYR A 92 27.22 16.40 -9.00
C TYR A 92 27.37 17.90 -9.19
N TYR A 93 27.49 18.66 -8.11
CA TYR A 93 27.57 20.14 -8.13
C TYR A 93 28.67 20.64 -7.20
N PRO A 94 29.95 20.25 -7.43
CA PRO A 94 31.04 20.65 -6.56
C PRO A 94 31.15 22.19 -6.45
N GLY A 95 31.28 22.67 -5.22
CA GLY A 95 31.32 24.09 -4.90
C GLY A 95 29.98 24.76 -4.67
N ARG A 96 28.85 24.06 -4.88
CA ARG A 96 27.51 24.55 -4.48
C ARG A 96 27.20 24.19 -3.04
N VAL A 97 26.37 25.01 -2.42
CA VAL A 97 26.02 24.88 -1.01
C VAL A 97 24.51 24.71 -0.80
N MET A 98 24.15 24.10 0.32
CA MET A 98 22.76 23.80 0.70
C MET A 98 21.85 25.06 0.65
N SER A 99 22.35 26.21 0.99
CA SER A 99 21.58 27.47 0.99
C SER A 99 21.11 27.91 -0.41
N GLU A 100 21.69 27.36 -1.47
CA GLU A 100 21.25 27.59 -2.84
C GLU A 100 20.04 26.73 -3.26
N VAL A 101 19.69 25.72 -2.45
CA VAL A 101 18.58 24.81 -2.71
C VAL A 101 17.34 25.32 -1.99
N GLY A 102 16.44 25.98 -2.72
CA GLY A 102 15.17 26.47 -2.20
C GLY A 102 14.03 25.45 -2.29
N GLN A 103 12.85 25.85 -1.83
CA GLN A 103 11.63 25.05 -1.99
C GLN A 103 11.14 25.06 -3.44
N LEU A 104 10.60 23.93 -3.85
CA LEU A 104 10.03 23.77 -5.18
C LEU A 104 8.52 24.05 -5.18
N SER A 105 8.04 24.80 -6.16
CA SER A 105 6.60 25.02 -6.31
C SER A 105 5.87 23.71 -6.63
N LYS A 106 4.60 23.59 -6.21
CA LYS A 106 3.78 22.40 -6.49
C LYS A 106 3.66 22.12 -7.98
N PRO A 107 3.41 23.09 -8.89
CA PRO A 107 3.36 22.83 -10.33
C PRO A 107 4.66 22.26 -10.88
N THR A 108 5.82 22.81 -10.47
CA THR A 108 7.12 22.33 -10.92
C THR A 108 7.39 20.91 -10.42
N ARG A 109 7.04 20.60 -9.17
CA ARG A 109 7.15 19.26 -8.61
C ARG A 109 6.32 18.26 -9.41
N LEU A 110 5.08 18.57 -9.74
CA LEU A 110 4.21 17.69 -10.54
C LEU A 110 4.74 17.50 -11.97
N ALA A 111 5.32 18.55 -12.57
CA ALA A 111 5.97 18.43 -13.87
C ALA A 111 7.18 17.48 -13.81
N GLN A 112 8.00 17.58 -12.75
CA GLN A 112 9.13 16.68 -12.54
C GLN A 112 8.68 15.23 -12.32
N GLN A 113 7.57 15.00 -11.62
CA GLN A 113 7.01 13.65 -11.45
C GLN A 113 6.65 13.02 -12.79
N ARG A 114 6.06 13.78 -13.71
CA ARG A 114 5.77 13.29 -15.08
C ARG A 114 7.05 12.90 -15.83
N ILE A 115 8.08 13.74 -15.77
CA ILE A 115 9.38 13.45 -16.36
C ILE A 115 9.96 12.14 -15.81
N ILE A 116 9.89 11.90 -14.50
CA ILE A 116 10.38 10.67 -13.88
C ILE A 116 9.58 9.46 -14.35
N LEU A 117 8.26 9.57 -14.44
CA LEU A 117 7.40 8.49 -14.92
C LEU A 117 7.74 8.11 -16.36
N ASP A 118 7.87 9.10 -17.24
CA ASP A 118 8.24 8.89 -18.63
C ASP A 118 9.64 8.26 -18.75
N LEU A 119 10.60 8.76 -17.96
CA LEU A 119 11.98 8.28 -17.95
C LEU A 119 12.10 6.81 -17.51
N LEU A 120 11.32 6.39 -16.52
CA LEU A 120 11.36 5.05 -15.94
C LEU A 120 10.30 4.11 -16.51
N GLY A 121 9.43 4.59 -17.41
CA GLY A 121 8.36 3.81 -18.03
C GLY A 121 7.26 3.42 -17.04
N TYR A 122 6.99 4.29 -16.04
CA TYR A 122 5.90 4.10 -15.08
C TYR A 122 4.67 4.90 -15.49
N ARG A 123 3.50 4.47 -15.02
CA ARG A 123 2.22 5.15 -15.23
C ARG A 123 1.52 5.43 -13.90
N GLN A 124 0.69 6.46 -13.87
CA GLN A 124 -0.17 6.74 -12.72
C GLN A 124 -1.26 5.68 -12.60
N CYS A 125 -1.51 5.20 -11.39
CA CYS A 125 -2.64 4.33 -11.09
C CYS A 125 -3.92 5.19 -10.97
N ASN A 126 -4.68 5.32 -12.06
CA ASN A 126 -5.93 6.10 -12.12
C ASN A 126 -7.00 5.31 -12.88
N GLY A 127 -8.21 5.84 -13.00
CA GLY A 127 -9.29 5.32 -13.85
C GLY A 127 -9.35 3.80 -13.95
N ASP A 128 -9.02 3.27 -15.13
CA ASP A 128 -9.10 1.84 -15.45
C ASP A 128 -8.15 0.98 -14.62
N GLU A 129 -6.95 1.50 -14.29
CA GLU A 129 -6.01 0.79 -13.43
C GLU A 129 -6.58 0.57 -12.02
N LYS A 130 -7.26 1.57 -11.45
CA LYS A 130 -7.94 1.41 -10.15
C LYS A 130 -9.05 0.38 -10.22
N GLN A 131 -9.82 0.35 -11.31
CA GLN A 131 -10.86 -0.66 -11.50
C GLN A 131 -10.27 -2.07 -11.63
N ALA A 132 -9.13 -2.19 -12.33
CA ALA A 132 -8.40 -3.45 -12.42
C ALA A 132 -7.90 -3.94 -11.04
N LEU A 133 -7.41 -3.02 -10.18
CA LEU A 133 -7.02 -3.34 -8.80
C LEU A 133 -8.20 -3.81 -7.95
N ILE A 134 -9.37 -3.19 -8.07
CA ILE A 134 -10.59 -3.63 -7.38
C ILE A 134 -10.93 -5.06 -7.79
N SER A 135 -10.96 -5.33 -9.09
CA SER A 135 -11.27 -6.65 -9.63
C SER A 135 -10.22 -7.70 -9.21
N LEU A 136 -8.95 -7.33 -9.13
CA LEU A 136 -7.87 -8.20 -8.64
C LEU A 136 -8.08 -8.53 -7.17
N ALA A 137 -8.28 -7.51 -6.32
CA ALA A 137 -8.49 -7.71 -4.88
C ALA A 137 -9.69 -8.61 -4.60
N GLN A 138 -10.80 -8.44 -5.33
CA GLN A 138 -11.98 -9.30 -5.23
C GLN A 138 -11.67 -10.76 -5.62
N ARG A 139 -10.95 -11.00 -6.72
CA ARG A 139 -10.53 -12.35 -7.11
C ARG A 139 -9.60 -12.98 -6.08
N SER A 140 -8.64 -12.20 -5.57
CA SER A 140 -7.72 -12.68 -4.53
C SER A 140 -8.46 -13.03 -3.23
N ALA A 141 -9.48 -12.24 -2.84
CA ALA A 141 -10.32 -12.52 -1.67
C ALA A 141 -11.11 -13.83 -1.81
N MET A 142 -11.49 -14.22 -3.03
CA MET A 142 -12.13 -15.53 -3.29
C MET A 142 -11.17 -16.70 -3.09
N LEU A 143 -9.87 -16.52 -3.22
CA LEU A 143 -8.84 -17.52 -2.96
C LEU A 143 -8.44 -17.58 -1.49
N SER A 144 -8.29 -16.41 -0.87
CA SER A 144 -7.95 -16.28 0.54
C SER A 144 -8.46 -14.95 1.10
N THR A 145 -9.18 -14.99 2.21
CA THR A 145 -9.64 -13.79 2.92
C THR A 145 -8.58 -13.20 3.86
N GLN A 146 -7.34 -13.71 3.83
CA GLN A 146 -6.22 -13.14 4.59
C GLN A 146 -5.82 -11.77 3.99
N PRO A 147 -5.94 -10.66 4.73
CA PRO A 147 -5.71 -9.33 4.18
C PRO A 147 -4.28 -9.10 3.65
N LYS A 148 -3.26 -9.69 4.31
CA LYS A 148 -1.86 -9.60 3.86
C LYS A 148 -1.64 -10.32 2.52
N PHE A 149 -2.33 -11.43 2.27
CA PHE A 149 -2.26 -12.12 0.99
C PHE A 149 -2.80 -11.23 -0.13
N ILE A 150 -4.00 -10.66 0.05
CA ILE A 150 -4.64 -9.80 -0.96
C ILE A 150 -3.78 -8.56 -1.23
N LEU A 151 -3.25 -7.93 -0.18
CA LEU A 151 -2.37 -6.76 -0.31
C LEU A 151 -1.11 -7.10 -1.13
N ARG A 152 -0.49 -8.25 -0.87
CA ARG A 152 0.69 -8.70 -1.62
C ARG A 152 0.40 -8.86 -3.10
N GLU A 153 -0.70 -9.53 -3.46
CA GLU A 153 -1.13 -9.72 -4.85
C GLU A 153 -1.32 -8.35 -5.57
N VAL A 154 -1.92 -7.38 -4.86
CA VAL A 154 -2.12 -6.03 -5.39
C VAL A 154 -0.79 -5.29 -5.58
N LEU A 155 0.13 -5.37 -4.62
CA LEU A 155 1.46 -4.72 -4.72
C LEU A 155 2.31 -5.34 -5.83
N GLU A 156 2.26 -6.66 -5.98
CA GLU A 156 2.96 -7.37 -7.05
C GLU A 156 2.41 -6.97 -8.43
N HIS A 157 1.09 -6.87 -8.57
CA HIS A 157 0.48 -6.39 -9.81
C HIS A 157 0.92 -4.95 -10.16
N LEU A 158 0.92 -4.04 -9.17
CA LEU A 158 1.37 -2.67 -9.37
C LEU A 158 2.82 -2.62 -9.86
N SER A 159 3.69 -3.42 -9.25
CA SER A 159 5.11 -3.54 -9.65
C SER A 159 5.26 -4.08 -11.06
N ASN A 160 4.60 -5.20 -11.38
CA ASN A 160 4.68 -5.86 -12.69
C ASN A 160 4.15 -4.98 -13.83
N GLN A 161 3.12 -4.16 -13.55
CA GLN A 161 2.53 -3.24 -14.52
C GLN A 161 3.23 -1.87 -14.55
N ARG A 162 4.28 -1.67 -13.78
CA ARG A 162 4.96 -0.38 -13.59
C ARG A 162 3.97 0.75 -13.28
N LEU A 163 3.11 0.52 -12.31
CA LEU A 163 2.16 1.51 -11.81
C LEU A 163 2.68 2.15 -10.53
N VAL A 164 2.50 3.46 -10.41
CA VAL A 164 2.78 4.17 -9.15
C VAL A 164 1.86 3.62 -8.07
N ALA A 165 2.43 3.14 -6.97
CA ALA A 165 1.65 2.60 -5.88
C ALA A 165 0.77 3.69 -5.23
N PRO A 166 -0.54 3.46 -5.08
CA PRO A 166 -1.39 4.31 -4.26
C PRO A 166 -0.94 4.30 -2.80
N GLY A 167 -1.30 5.36 -2.05
CA GLY A 167 -0.99 5.41 -0.63
C GLY A 167 -1.63 4.26 0.15
N TYR A 168 -1.00 3.88 1.28
CA TYR A 168 -1.43 2.74 2.11
C TYR A 168 -2.91 2.77 2.49
N ILE A 169 -3.45 3.94 2.86
CA ILE A 169 -4.87 4.08 3.23
C ILE A 169 -5.81 3.61 2.11
N TYR A 170 -5.52 3.97 0.86
CA TYR A 170 -6.31 3.50 -0.28
C TYR A 170 -6.22 1.98 -0.44
N LEU A 171 -5.03 1.40 -0.32
CA LEU A 171 -4.84 -0.05 -0.42
C LEU A 171 -5.50 -0.80 0.74
N GLN A 172 -5.45 -0.24 1.94
CA GLN A 172 -6.14 -0.77 3.13
C GLN A 172 -7.66 -0.79 2.94
N ASP A 173 -8.24 0.30 2.43
CA ASP A 173 -9.68 0.38 2.13
C ASP A 173 -10.06 -0.62 1.03
N LEU A 174 -9.26 -0.73 -0.04
CA LEU A 174 -9.44 -1.68 -1.13
C LEU A 174 -9.50 -3.14 -0.63
N VAL A 175 -8.51 -3.54 0.16
CA VAL A 175 -8.45 -4.89 0.74
C VAL A 175 -9.59 -5.14 1.72
N SER A 176 -9.88 -4.17 2.59
CA SER A 176 -10.98 -4.28 3.56
C SER A 176 -12.34 -4.47 2.86
N GLN A 177 -12.57 -3.75 1.77
CA GLN A 177 -13.77 -3.88 0.97
C GLN A 177 -13.86 -5.26 0.30
N ALA A 178 -12.77 -5.74 -0.32
CA ALA A 178 -12.74 -7.04 -0.96
C ALA A 178 -13.03 -8.19 0.02
N VAL A 179 -12.45 -8.17 1.22
CA VAL A 179 -12.72 -9.15 2.29
C VAL A 179 -14.19 -9.08 2.73
N THR A 180 -14.71 -7.87 2.92
CA THR A 180 -16.12 -7.66 3.33
C THR A 180 -17.08 -8.20 2.29
N ASP A 181 -16.84 -7.95 1.01
CA ASP A 181 -17.69 -8.38 -0.08
C ASP A 181 -17.64 -9.90 -0.23
N GLU A 182 -16.48 -10.52 -0.07
CA GLU A 182 -16.34 -11.98 -0.08
C GLU A 182 -17.09 -12.64 1.09
N HIS A 183 -16.98 -12.10 2.31
CA HIS A 183 -17.76 -12.58 3.45
C HIS A 183 -19.26 -12.50 3.18
N LYS A 184 -19.76 -11.40 2.62
CA LYS A 184 -21.16 -11.25 2.24
C LYS A 184 -21.58 -12.28 1.19
N ARG A 185 -20.73 -12.48 0.16
CA ARG A 185 -20.97 -13.43 -0.91
C ARG A 185 -21.10 -14.86 -0.38
N VAL A 186 -20.15 -15.28 0.48
CA VAL A 186 -20.15 -16.62 1.09
C VAL A 186 -21.37 -16.77 2.01
N THR A 187 -21.66 -15.79 2.87
CA THR A 187 -22.82 -15.83 3.78
C THR A 187 -24.13 -15.94 2.99
N SER A 188 -24.28 -15.17 1.91
CA SER A 188 -25.49 -15.24 1.07
C SER A 188 -25.65 -16.62 0.41
N LYS A 189 -24.54 -17.20 -0.11
CA LYS A 189 -24.57 -18.56 -0.69
C LYS A 189 -24.91 -19.62 0.35
N LEU A 190 -24.34 -19.54 1.55
CA LEU A 190 -24.64 -20.46 2.65
C LEU A 190 -26.10 -20.35 3.06
N ASN A 191 -26.62 -19.15 3.26
CA ASN A 191 -28.02 -18.95 3.63
C ASN A 191 -28.99 -19.47 2.57
N ALA A 192 -28.65 -19.35 1.28
CA ALA A 192 -29.48 -19.88 0.20
C ALA A 192 -29.40 -21.41 0.09
N ALA A 193 -28.30 -22.02 0.45
CA ALA A 193 -28.08 -23.47 0.36
C ALA A 193 -28.57 -24.25 1.60
N LEU A 194 -28.65 -23.59 2.76
CA LEU A 194 -29.05 -24.24 4.01
C LEU A 194 -30.60 -24.38 4.11
N PRO A 195 -31.13 -25.59 4.28
CA PRO A 195 -32.55 -25.77 4.58
C PRO A 195 -32.98 -25.05 5.86
N ALA A 196 -34.23 -24.59 5.92
CA ALA A 196 -34.76 -23.82 7.03
C ALA A 196 -34.62 -24.52 8.40
N ASN A 197 -34.77 -25.83 8.45
CA ASN A 197 -34.58 -26.63 9.65
C ASN A 197 -33.15 -26.59 10.17
N LEU A 198 -32.14 -26.62 9.29
CA LEU A 198 -30.72 -26.50 9.67
C LEU A 198 -30.37 -25.06 10.10
N GLN A 199 -30.94 -24.06 9.43
CA GLN A 199 -30.78 -22.67 9.87
C GLN A 199 -31.30 -22.47 11.30
N LEU A 200 -32.49 -23.02 11.61
CA LEU A 200 -33.06 -22.96 12.96
C LEU A 200 -32.17 -23.69 13.97
N SER A 201 -31.68 -24.89 13.64
CA SER A 201 -30.79 -25.64 14.52
C SER A 201 -29.47 -24.91 14.81
N LEU A 202 -28.86 -24.30 13.79
CA LEU A 202 -27.65 -23.46 13.95
C LEU A 202 -27.95 -22.22 14.80
N HIS A 203 -29.09 -21.59 14.60
CA HIS A 203 -29.51 -20.44 15.42
C HIS A 203 -29.66 -20.84 16.90
N THR A 204 -30.27 -22.02 17.16
CA THR A 204 -30.43 -22.54 18.52
C THR A 204 -29.07 -22.83 19.18
N LEU A 205 -28.08 -23.36 18.42
CA LEU A 205 -26.71 -23.58 18.90
C LEU A 205 -25.98 -22.28 19.28
N LEU A 206 -26.29 -21.18 18.59
CA LEU A 206 -25.68 -19.87 18.84
C LEU A 206 -26.34 -19.11 19.99
N HIS A 207 -27.65 -19.35 20.23
CA HIS A 207 -28.48 -18.63 21.19
C HIS A 207 -29.00 -19.49 22.34
N ALA A 208 -28.45 -20.72 22.55
CA ALA A 208 -28.76 -21.52 23.69
C ALA A 208 -28.36 -20.76 24.97
N ASP A 209 -29.39 -20.30 25.71
CA ASP A 209 -29.24 -19.72 27.03
C ASP A 209 -28.54 -20.75 27.94
N ASP A 210 -27.55 -20.29 28.65
CA ASP A 210 -26.79 -20.98 29.67
C ASP A 210 -25.84 -22.12 29.22
N LYS A 211 -24.57 -21.83 29.39
CA LYS A 211 -23.43 -22.72 29.58
C LYS A 211 -22.82 -23.35 28.32
N ILE A 212 -21.60 -22.88 28.08
CA ILE A 212 -20.65 -23.49 27.18
C ILE A 212 -21.27 -23.79 25.82
N HIS A 213 -21.32 -22.78 25.02
CA HIS A 213 -21.77 -22.94 23.63
C HIS A 213 -20.99 -24.09 23.01
N LEU A 214 -21.67 -25.12 22.51
CA LEU A 214 -21.07 -26.21 21.76
C LEU A 214 -20.06 -25.71 20.69
N ILE A 215 -20.33 -24.54 20.13
CA ILE A 215 -19.43 -23.85 19.21
C ILE A 215 -18.08 -23.44 19.85
N ASN A 216 -18.01 -23.26 21.18
CA ASN A 216 -16.75 -23.00 21.85
C ASN A 216 -15.88 -24.25 21.95
N VAL A 217 -16.49 -25.44 22.00
CA VAL A 217 -15.77 -26.73 21.93
C VAL A 217 -15.11 -26.89 20.57
N LEU A 218 -15.78 -26.45 19.49
CA LEU A 218 -15.22 -26.50 18.12
C LEU A 218 -14.09 -25.48 17.88
N LYS A 219 -13.91 -24.49 18.78
CA LYS A 219 -12.82 -23.52 18.69
C LYS A 219 -11.55 -23.95 19.39
N HIS A 220 -11.62 -24.97 20.24
CA HIS A 220 -10.43 -25.55 20.86
C HIS A 220 -9.78 -26.55 19.88
N GLU A 221 -8.45 -26.47 19.77
CA GLU A 221 -7.72 -27.53 19.06
C GLU A 221 -8.00 -28.89 19.75
N ALA A 222 -8.25 -29.92 18.96
CA ALA A 222 -8.44 -31.25 19.47
C ALA A 222 -7.15 -31.71 20.17
N ASN A 223 -7.25 -31.95 21.49
CA ASN A 223 -6.12 -32.44 22.29
C ASN A 223 -6.00 -33.96 22.23
N ASP A 224 -7.02 -34.64 21.75
CA ASP A 224 -7.10 -36.10 21.65
C ASP A 224 -7.79 -36.46 20.31
N PHE A 225 -7.05 -37.13 19.44
CA PHE A 225 -7.57 -37.63 18.14
C PHE A 225 -8.33 -38.97 18.30
N SER A 226 -8.82 -39.27 19.50
CA SER A 226 -9.71 -40.41 19.70
C SER A 226 -11.10 -40.16 19.07
N ASN A 227 -11.80 -41.27 18.72
CA ASN A 227 -13.17 -41.24 18.16
C ASN A 227 -14.23 -40.55 19.05
N LYS A 228 -13.84 -40.00 20.22
CA LYS A 228 -14.72 -39.24 21.13
C LYS A 228 -14.64 -37.75 20.91
N GLU A 229 -13.59 -37.21 20.24
CA GLU A 229 -13.41 -35.81 19.91
C GLU A 229 -13.63 -35.52 18.41
N LEU A 230 -13.73 -36.54 17.57
CA LEU A 230 -14.14 -36.46 16.18
C LEU A 230 -15.66 -36.69 16.04
#